data_9d4152ced497bc982ff58c627466f64d
#
_entry.id   9d4152ced497bc982ff58c627466f64d
#
_cell.length_a   1.000
_cell.length_b   1.000
_cell.length_c   1.000
_cell.angle_alpha   90.00
_cell.angle_beta   90.00
_cell.angle_gamma   90.00
#
_symmetry.space_group_name_H-M   'P 1'
#
loop_
_entity.id
_entity.type
_entity.pdbx_description
1 polymer ?
#
loop_
_entity_poly.entity_id
_entity_poly.type
_entity_poly.pdbx_seq_one_letter_code
_entity_poly.pdbx_strand_id
1 'polypeptide(L)'
;MKKISKAVSLLGLLFILVSGTIDLNDLFNYESQNIPSYITKDNTPESNPINNQITTLGRVLFYDKNLSENNTVACASCHQQAFAFSDPLVSSVGLNEGTTARHSMRLVNSRFSNEEKFFWDERAASLENQVTQPIQDHIEMGFSGTNGDPDFNDLITKLSAIEYYQTLFEFAYGSTTINEDKIQRALAQFVRSIQSFDSKFDVGLSEQPNLNAPFSNFTSQENLGKQLFLNPPPNGGAGCAGCHAPPEFDIDPNTLNNGIIGVIGSTTEIDLTNTRSPSLRDLVNPDGSLNGPLMHDGSMTSLLQVIDHYNNIPNNSANTNLDNRLQRPGNQTQQLNLTTNQKNALVDFLKTLTGSAIYTNEIWSDPFDDQGNISIVGGQLSSNEFIFEKSIAVFPNPVTTDLTIQIETGSYRVTIYSLLGTMMVDK
;
A
#
# COMPACT_ATOMS: atom_id res chain seq x y z
N MET A 1 -54.14 2.50 -39.68
CA MET A 1 -53.24 1.76 -38.78
C MET A 1 -51.80 2.27 -38.99
N LYS A 2 -51.33 3.18 -38.13
CA LYS A 2 -49.97 3.70 -38.22
C LYS A 2 -49.04 2.83 -37.35
N LYS A 3 -48.01 2.23 -37.97
CA LYS A 3 -46.93 1.53 -37.25
C LYS A 3 -45.95 2.57 -36.71
N ILE A 4 -45.82 2.64 -35.39
CA ILE A 4 -44.79 3.42 -34.69
C ILE A 4 -43.59 2.49 -34.55
N SER A 5 -42.52 2.77 -35.28
CA SER A 5 -41.21 2.14 -35.09
C SER A 5 -40.52 2.82 -33.91
N LYS A 6 -40.28 2.07 -32.84
CA LYS A 6 -39.43 2.51 -31.71
C LYS A 6 -37.97 2.22 -32.08
N ALA A 7 -37.22 3.25 -32.42
CA ALA A 7 -35.76 3.16 -32.47
C ALA A 7 -35.24 3.11 -31.03
N VAL A 8 -34.72 1.96 -30.64
CA VAL A 8 -33.93 1.83 -29.38
C VAL A 8 -32.52 2.29 -29.71
N SER A 9 -32.16 3.48 -29.22
CA SER A 9 -30.82 3.98 -29.30
C SER A 9 -29.99 3.26 -28.23
N LEU A 10 -29.17 2.29 -28.65
CA LEU A 10 -28.19 1.61 -27.80
C LEU A 10 -27.00 2.56 -27.62
N LEU A 11 -26.99 3.37 -26.54
CA LEU A 11 -25.81 4.13 -26.12
C LEU A 11 -24.84 3.10 -25.53
N GLY A 12 -23.92 2.59 -26.35
CA GLY A 12 -22.78 1.82 -25.86
C GLY A 12 -21.89 2.75 -25.05
N LEU A 13 -21.87 2.59 -23.73
CA LEU A 13 -20.81 3.12 -22.88
C LEU A 13 -19.53 2.36 -23.28
N LEU A 14 -18.66 3.03 -24.02
CA LEU A 14 -17.30 2.57 -24.26
C LEU A 14 -16.53 2.78 -22.94
N PHE A 15 -16.53 1.78 -22.07
CA PHE A 15 -15.53 1.68 -21.02
C PHE A 15 -14.19 1.40 -21.72
N ILE A 16 -13.38 2.44 -21.92
CA ILE A 16 -11.97 2.26 -22.20
C ILE A 16 -11.35 1.81 -20.87
N LEU A 17 -11.25 0.50 -20.67
CA LEU A 17 -10.38 -0.06 -19.66
C LEU A 17 -8.95 0.26 -20.08
N VAL A 18 -8.40 1.35 -19.55
CA VAL A 18 -6.97 1.73 -19.69
C VAL A 18 -6.18 1.02 -18.58
N SER A 19 -6.48 -0.26 -18.33
CA SER A 19 -5.62 -1.11 -17.53
C SER A 19 -4.56 -1.74 -18.45
N GLY A 20 -3.36 -1.89 -17.97
CA GLY A 20 -2.25 -2.49 -18.71
C GLY A 20 -1.34 -1.49 -19.45
N THR A 21 -1.47 -0.18 -19.23
CA THR A 21 -0.58 0.82 -19.85
C THR A 21 0.00 1.76 -18.82
N ILE A 22 1.33 1.96 -18.85
CA ILE A 22 2.03 3.03 -18.13
C ILE A 22 2.60 4.00 -19.15
N ASP A 23 2.20 5.27 -19.06
CA ASP A 23 2.81 6.37 -19.82
C ASP A 23 3.91 7.02 -18.98
N LEU A 24 5.16 6.83 -19.41
CA LEU A 24 6.33 7.39 -18.73
C LEU A 24 6.44 8.91 -18.85
N ASN A 25 5.63 9.55 -19.71
CA ASN A 25 5.56 11.02 -19.80
C ASN A 25 4.47 11.61 -18.90
N ASP A 26 3.56 10.77 -18.37
CA ASP A 26 2.44 11.21 -17.52
C ASP A 26 2.28 10.28 -16.31
N LEU A 27 3.21 10.40 -15.36
CA LEU A 27 3.23 9.58 -14.16
C LEU A 27 2.25 10.09 -13.11
N PHE A 28 1.77 9.18 -12.28
CA PHE A 28 1.12 9.57 -11.03
C PHE A 28 2.09 10.34 -10.12
N ASN A 29 1.54 11.32 -9.40
CA ASN A 29 2.32 12.13 -8.48
C ASN A 29 2.39 11.49 -7.09
N TYR A 30 3.44 10.73 -6.82
CA TYR A 30 3.74 10.13 -5.52
C TYR A 30 4.55 11.05 -4.61
N GLU A 31 5.40 11.93 -5.19
CA GLU A 31 6.30 12.82 -4.46
C GLU A 31 5.56 13.89 -3.66
N SER A 32 4.47 14.40 -4.22
CA SER A 32 3.72 15.53 -3.68
C SER A 32 2.28 15.15 -3.31
N GLN A 33 2.09 13.94 -2.77
CA GLN A 33 0.80 13.57 -2.22
C GLN A 33 0.42 14.50 -1.07
N ASN A 34 -0.88 14.81 -0.96
CA ASN A 34 -1.37 15.66 0.11
C ASN A 34 -1.31 14.93 1.46
N ILE A 35 -0.42 15.40 2.33
CA ILE A 35 -0.30 14.93 3.71
C ILE A 35 -0.87 16.03 4.61
N PRO A 36 -1.90 15.73 5.44
CA PRO A 36 -2.45 16.71 6.36
C PRO A 36 -1.39 17.25 7.31
N SER A 37 -1.44 18.55 7.61
CA SER A 37 -0.44 19.22 8.45
C SER A 37 -0.38 18.72 9.91
N TYR A 38 -1.39 18.00 10.35
CA TYR A 38 -1.40 17.38 11.68
C TYR A 38 -0.66 16.02 11.72
N ILE A 39 -0.31 15.44 10.58
CA ILE A 39 0.54 14.25 10.49
C ILE A 39 1.99 14.71 10.58
N THR A 40 2.70 14.21 11.59
CA THR A 40 4.06 14.67 11.90
C THR A 40 5.11 13.56 11.88
N LYS A 41 4.68 12.31 11.81
CA LYS A 41 5.57 11.14 11.73
C LYS A 41 5.82 10.79 10.28
N ASP A 42 7.06 10.47 9.94
CA ASP A 42 7.50 10.03 8.62
C ASP A 42 8.77 9.19 8.76
N ASN A 43 8.70 7.91 8.42
CA ASN A 43 9.83 6.99 8.45
C ASN A 43 10.55 6.86 7.10
N THR A 44 10.31 7.79 6.17
CA THR A 44 11.00 7.80 4.88
C THR A 44 12.48 8.12 5.09
N PRO A 45 13.43 7.23 4.77
CA PRO A 45 14.85 7.51 4.97
C PRO A 45 15.36 8.52 3.93
N GLU A 46 16.28 9.38 4.34
CA GLU A 46 16.93 10.36 3.43
C GLU A 46 17.62 9.69 2.23
N SER A 47 18.06 8.44 2.40
CA SER A 47 18.69 7.65 1.33
C SER A 47 17.73 7.10 0.29
N ASN A 48 16.41 7.12 0.57
CA ASN A 48 15.38 6.60 -0.33
C ASN A 48 14.11 7.48 -0.30
N PRO A 49 14.21 8.78 -0.63
CA PRO A 49 13.06 9.68 -0.70
C PRO A 49 12.08 9.21 -1.79
N ILE A 50 10.78 9.48 -1.60
CA ILE A 50 9.77 9.11 -2.60
C ILE A 50 10.05 9.88 -3.90
N ASN A 51 10.10 9.14 -5.01
CA ASN A 51 10.32 9.64 -6.36
C ASN A 51 9.30 9.02 -7.32
N ASN A 52 8.67 9.82 -8.18
CA ASN A 52 7.59 9.34 -9.06
C ASN A 52 8.02 8.19 -9.97
N GLN A 53 9.24 8.24 -10.52
CA GLN A 53 9.76 7.22 -11.45
C GLN A 53 10.03 5.90 -10.71
N ILE A 54 10.71 5.98 -9.56
CA ILE A 54 11.05 4.80 -8.75
C ILE A 54 9.79 4.18 -8.15
N THR A 55 8.84 5.00 -7.68
CA THR A 55 7.57 4.52 -7.13
C THR A 55 6.70 3.85 -8.20
N THR A 56 6.72 4.36 -9.44
CA THR A 56 6.03 3.71 -10.59
C THR A 56 6.60 2.31 -10.85
N LEU A 57 7.93 2.15 -10.84
CA LEU A 57 8.56 0.83 -10.90
C LEU A 57 8.13 -0.04 -9.73
N GLY A 58 8.09 0.52 -8.50
CA GLY A 58 7.64 -0.17 -7.30
C GLY A 58 6.20 -0.67 -7.40
N ARG A 59 5.30 0.12 -8.00
CA ARG A 59 3.92 -0.30 -8.28
C ARG A 59 3.88 -1.51 -9.22
N VAL A 60 4.66 -1.51 -10.30
CA VAL A 60 4.73 -2.67 -11.21
C VAL A 60 5.24 -3.90 -10.47
N LEU A 61 6.36 -3.78 -9.75
CA LEU A 61 6.91 -4.89 -8.95
C LEU A 61 5.91 -5.45 -7.93
N PHE A 62 5.11 -4.59 -7.28
CA PHE A 62 4.15 -5.00 -6.26
C PHE A 62 3.01 -5.89 -6.81
N TYR A 63 2.61 -5.67 -8.06
CA TYR A 63 1.52 -6.41 -8.71
C TYR A 63 1.99 -7.55 -9.60
N ASP A 64 3.29 -7.60 -9.91
CA ASP A 64 3.82 -8.56 -10.87
C ASP A 64 4.03 -9.95 -10.25
N LYS A 65 3.32 -10.93 -10.77
CA LYS A 65 3.46 -12.34 -10.38
C LYS A 65 4.79 -12.95 -10.81
N ASN A 66 5.54 -12.31 -11.72
CA ASN A 66 6.90 -12.74 -12.07
C ASN A 66 7.87 -12.67 -10.88
N LEU A 67 7.53 -11.98 -9.79
CA LEU A 67 8.32 -11.98 -8.56
C LEU A 67 8.21 -13.28 -7.75
N SER A 68 7.30 -14.20 -8.07
CA SER A 68 7.28 -15.56 -7.50
C SER A 68 7.87 -16.58 -8.46
N GLU A 69 8.39 -17.67 -7.93
CA GLU A 69 9.07 -18.73 -8.70
C GLU A 69 8.21 -19.22 -9.87
N ASN A 70 6.97 -19.56 -9.60
CA ASN A 70 6.04 -20.17 -10.54
C ASN A 70 5.07 -19.16 -11.20
N ASN A 71 5.27 -17.85 -11.04
CA ASN A 71 4.42 -16.77 -11.59
C ASN A 71 2.95 -16.78 -11.12
N THR A 72 2.68 -17.23 -9.90
CA THR A 72 1.31 -17.29 -9.38
C THR A 72 1.03 -16.26 -8.29
N VAL A 73 2.04 -15.78 -7.58
CA VAL A 73 1.93 -14.91 -6.42
C VAL A 73 2.65 -13.57 -6.66
N ALA A 74 2.01 -12.49 -6.26
CA ALA A 74 2.58 -11.14 -6.19
C ALA A 74 2.34 -10.58 -4.78
N CYS A 75 2.97 -9.45 -4.41
CA CYS A 75 2.66 -8.77 -3.14
C CYS A 75 1.16 -8.46 -3.04
N ALA A 76 0.55 -8.03 -4.14
CA ALA A 76 -0.89 -7.76 -4.24
C ALA A 76 -1.78 -9.00 -4.05
N SER A 77 -1.25 -10.21 -4.11
CA SER A 77 -2.03 -11.43 -3.82
C SER A 77 -2.43 -11.52 -2.34
N CYS A 78 -1.56 -11.02 -1.45
CA CYS A 78 -1.74 -11.01 0.00
C CYS A 78 -2.07 -9.62 0.56
N HIS A 79 -1.81 -8.55 -0.22
CA HIS A 79 -2.07 -7.16 0.15
C HIS A 79 -2.97 -6.51 -0.90
N GLN A 80 -4.28 -6.80 -0.81
CA GLN A 80 -5.26 -6.46 -1.83
C GLN A 80 -5.83 -5.04 -1.60
N GLN A 81 -5.81 -4.19 -2.63
CA GLN A 81 -6.32 -2.81 -2.54
C GLN A 81 -7.78 -2.76 -2.07
N ALA A 82 -8.63 -3.67 -2.55
CA ALA A 82 -10.04 -3.74 -2.16
C ALA A 82 -10.26 -3.96 -0.65
N PHE A 83 -9.23 -4.41 0.07
CA PHE A 83 -9.22 -4.65 1.51
C PHE A 83 -8.22 -3.74 2.23
N ALA A 84 -8.00 -2.52 1.72
CA ALA A 84 -7.03 -1.57 2.25
C ALA A 84 -5.61 -2.17 2.37
N PHE A 85 -5.19 -2.92 1.35
CA PHE A 85 -3.91 -3.63 1.30
C PHE A 85 -3.69 -4.61 2.47
N SER A 86 -4.77 -5.30 2.86
CA SER A 86 -4.80 -6.46 3.74
C SER A 86 -5.28 -7.69 2.97
N ASP A 87 -5.46 -8.82 3.64
CA ASP A 87 -6.01 -10.07 3.08
C ASP A 87 -7.35 -10.40 3.76
N PRO A 88 -8.42 -10.76 3.03
CA PRO A 88 -9.66 -11.23 3.63
C PRO A 88 -9.54 -12.60 4.31
N LEU A 89 -8.46 -13.36 4.05
CA LEU A 89 -8.20 -14.67 4.63
C LEU A 89 -7.41 -14.57 5.94
N VAL A 90 -7.59 -15.54 6.81
CA VAL A 90 -6.80 -15.67 8.07
C VAL A 90 -5.31 -15.81 7.74
N SER A 91 -5.00 -16.60 6.75
CA SER A 91 -3.66 -16.90 6.27
C SER A 91 -3.63 -16.75 4.76
N SER A 92 -2.68 -16.03 4.23
CA SER A 92 -2.57 -15.81 2.79
C SER A 92 -2.07 -17.07 2.09
N VAL A 93 -2.52 -17.26 0.83
CA VAL A 93 -2.11 -18.38 0.00
C VAL A 93 -0.84 -18.00 -0.77
N GLY A 94 0.22 -18.73 -0.52
CA GLY A 94 1.51 -18.62 -1.21
C GLY A 94 1.68 -19.65 -2.32
N LEU A 95 2.94 -20.05 -2.55
CA LEU A 95 3.28 -21.05 -3.56
C LEU A 95 2.67 -22.41 -3.24
N ASN A 96 2.26 -23.12 -4.30
CA ASN A 96 1.79 -24.49 -4.24
C ASN A 96 0.71 -24.72 -3.14
N GLU A 97 -0.18 -23.73 -2.94
CA GLU A 97 -1.22 -23.72 -1.92
C GLU A 97 -0.67 -23.71 -0.47
N GLY A 98 0.59 -23.39 -0.28
CA GLY A 98 1.18 -23.11 1.03
C GLY A 98 0.52 -21.89 1.67
N THR A 99 0.54 -21.78 2.99
CA THR A 99 -0.11 -20.68 3.72
C THR A 99 0.86 -19.98 4.65
N THR A 100 0.70 -18.64 4.76
CA THR A 100 1.52 -17.82 5.66
C THR A 100 1.29 -18.18 7.13
N ALA A 101 2.34 -18.06 7.93
CA ALA A 101 2.28 -18.38 9.37
C ALA A 101 1.56 -17.30 10.21
N ARG A 102 1.34 -16.12 9.66
CA ARG A 102 0.62 -15.00 10.29
C ARG A 102 -0.27 -14.33 9.28
N HIS A 103 -1.34 -13.68 9.77
CA HIS A 103 -2.21 -12.86 8.94
C HIS A 103 -1.43 -11.69 8.29
N SER A 104 -1.73 -11.40 7.02
CA SER A 104 -1.08 -10.31 6.28
C SER A 104 -1.41 -8.95 6.88
N MET A 105 -0.37 -8.20 7.25
CA MET A 105 -0.53 -6.85 7.82
C MET A 105 -1.08 -5.89 6.77
N ARG A 106 -2.00 -5.04 7.17
CA ARG A 106 -2.46 -3.92 6.35
C ARG A 106 -1.34 -2.91 6.11
N LEU A 107 -1.14 -2.48 4.86
CA LEU A 107 -0.02 -1.60 4.48
C LEU A 107 -0.35 -0.11 4.59
N VAL A 108 -1.63 0.25 4.76
CA VAL A 108 -2.07 1.65 4.83
C VAL A 108 -1.31 2.42 5.90
N ASN A 109 -0.80 3.58 5.52
CA ASN A 109 -0.09 4.52 6.38
C ASN A 109 1.16 3.95 7.07
N SER A 110 1.78 2.88 6.53
CA SER A 110 3.02 2.32 7.08
C SER A 110 4.19 3.31 7.11
N ARG A 111 4.14 4.38 6.29
CA ARG A 111 5.07 5.52 6.29
C ARG A 111 4.99 6.36 7.56
N PHE A 112 3.78 6.55 8.11
CA PHE A 112 3.50 7.57 9.13
C PHE A 112 3.62 6.97 10.54
N SER A 113 4.79 6.46 10.88
CA SER A 113 5.14 5.81 12.13
C SER A 113 6.53 6.23 12.61
N ASN A 114 6.72 6.24 13.92
CA ASN A 114 8.05 6.32 14.53
C ASN A 114 8.74 4.93 14.58
N GLU A 115 7.99 3.86 14.36
CA GLU A 115 8.55 2.52 14.27
C GLU A 115 9.15 2.31 12.88
N GLU A 116 10.43 1.98 12.86
CA GLU A 116 11.20 1.74 11.65
C GLU A 116 11.36 0.26 11.33
N LYS A 117 11.00 -0.63 12.29
CA LYS A 117 11.06 -2.07 12.12
C LYS A 117 9.74 -2.61 11.61
N PHE A 118 9.78 -3.69 10.84
CA PHE A 118 8.62 -4.22 10.13
C PHE A 118 8.41 -5.71 10.40
N PHE A 119 7.26 -6.25 9.96
CA PHE A 119 6.61 -7.49 10.36
C PHE A 119 6.00 -7.44 11.77
N TRP A 120 5.13 -8.41 12.09
CA TRP A 120 4.52 -8.55 13.40
C TRP A 120 5.55 -8.70 14.54
N ASP A 121 6.69 -9.31 14.24
CA ASP A 121 7.80 -9.59 15.17
C ASP A 121 8.98 -8.62 15.03
N GLU A 122 8.84 -7.57 14.23
CA GLU A 122 9.85 -6.51 14.05
C GLU A 122 11.23 -7.01 13.59
N ARG A 123 11.28 -8.18 12.91
CA ARG A 123 12.55 -8.78 12.48
C ARG A 123 13.25 -8.04 11.34
N ALA A 124 12.53 -7.23 10.56
CA ALA A 124 13.12 -6.41 9.52
C ALA A 124 13.47 -5.02 10.05
N ALA A 125 14.72 -4.58 9.85
CA ALA A 125 15.25 -3.34 10.40
C ALA A 125 14.77 -2.07 9.64
N SER A 126 14.21 -2.23 8.45
CA SER A 126 13.63 -1.15 7.63
C SER A 126 12.60 -1.72 6.67
N LEU A 127 11.83 -0.86 6.02
CA LEU A 127 10.88 -1.31 4.99
C LEU A 127 11.62 -1.86 3.77
N GLU A 128 12.74 -1.25 3.37
CA GLU A 128 13.60 -1.77 2.30
C GLU A 128 14.05 -3.21 2.58
N ASN A 129 14.46 -3.49 3.81
CA ASN A 129 14.85 -4.84 4.22
C ASN A 129 13.64 -5.80 4.30
N GLN A 130 12.44 -5.29 4.60
CA GLN A 130 11.23 -6.09 4.72
C GLN A 130 10.74 -6.61 3.36
N VAL A 131 10.65 -5.72 2.33
CA VAL A 131 9.88 -5.99 1.10
C VAL A 131 10.43 -7.12 0.24
N THR A 132 11.69 -7.53 0.40
CA THR A 132 12.26 -8.69 -0.32
C THR A 132 12.27 -9.98 0.49
N GLN A 133 11.94 -9.96 1.78
CA GLN A 133 11.89 -11.19 2.58
C GLN A 133 10.77 -12.15 2.15
N PRO A 134 9.52 -11.70 1.85
CA PRO A 134 8.50 -12.58 1.29
C PRO A 134 8.91 -13.22 -0.06
N ILE A 135 9.67 -12.50 -0.88
CA ILE A 135 10.20 -13.03 -2.14
C ILE A 135 11.17 -14.19 -1.87
N GLN A 136 11.96 -14.08 -0.80
CA GLN A 136 12.95 -15.07 -0.37
C GLN A 136 12.36 -16.11 0.60
N ASP A 137 11.05 -16.13 0.82
CA ASP A 137 10.38 -17.15 1.62
C ASP A 137 9.95 -18.34 0.74
N HIS A 138 10.28 -19.56 1.20
CA HIS A 138 9.96 -20.82 0.52
C HIS A 138 8.47 -21.01 0.26
N ILE A 139 7.63 -20.60 1.21
CA ILE A 139 6.17 -20.79 1.15
C ILE A 139 5.50 -19.64 0.41
N GLU A 140 6.01 -18.40 0.57
CA GLU A 140 5.33 -17.23 0.03
C GLU A 140 5.62 -17.04 -1.48
N MET A 141 6.88 -16.84 -1.89
CA MET A 141 7.22 -16.52 -3.28
C MET A 141 8.38 -17.36 -3.87
N GLY A 142 9.13 -18.13 -3.07
CA GLY A 142 9.95 -19.26 -3.49
C GLY A 142 11.36 -18.98 -3.97
N PHE A 143 11.92 -17.78 -3.83
CA PHE A 143 13.33 -17.50 -4.15
C PHE A 143 14.23 -17.61 -2.91
N SER A 144 14.03 -18.68 -2.13
CA SER A 144 14.68 -18.84 -0.83
C SER A 144 16.15 -19.27 -0.90
N GLY A 145 16.60 -19.82 -2.03
CA GLY A 145 17.93 -20.46 -2.16
C GLY A 145 18.11 -21.70 -1.28
N THR A 146 17.03 -22.19 -0.68
CA THR A 146 17.03 -23.37 0.20
C THR A 146 16.01 -24.39 -0.28
N ASN A 147 16.04 -25.61 0.22
CA ASN A 147 15.07 -26.67 -0.11
C ASN A 147 14.98 -27.05 -1.60
N GLY A 148 15.94 -26.60 -2.40
CA GLY A 148 15.91 -26.77 -3.86
C GLY A 148 15.30 -25.60 -4.63
N ASP A 149 14.87 -24.56 -3.94
CA ASP A 149 14.38 -23.31 -4.56
C ASP A 149 15.52 -22.55 -5.27
N PRO A 150 15.21 -21.81 -6.31
CA PRO A 150 16.10 -20.79 -6.85
C PRO A 150 16.41 -19.71 -5.81
N ASP A 151 17.49 -18.98 -5.99
CA ASP A 151 17.87 -17.88 -5.11
C ASP A 151 17.46 -16.52 -5.70
N PHE A 152 17.78 -15.44 -4.98
CA PHE A 152 17.44 -14.09 -5.42
C PHE A 152 18.19 -13.66 -6.70
N ASN A 153 19.36 -14.24 -7.02
CA ASN A 153 20.06 -13.98 -8.26
C ASN A 153 19.35 -14.63 -9.46
N ASP A 154 18.68 -15.75 -9.25
CA ASP A 154 17.83 -16.36 -10.26
C ASP A 154 16.64 -15.46 -10.58
N LEU A 155 16.02 -14.82 -9.55
CA LEU A 155 15.00 -13.78 -9.77
C LEU A 155 15.56 -12.61 -10.57
N ILE A 156 16.73 -12.07 -10.21
CA ILE A 156 17.36 -10.98 -10.96
C ILE A 156 17.56 -11.37 -12.42
N THR A 157 18.02 -12.60 -12.68
CA THR A 157 18.20 -13.14 -14.04
C THR A 157 16.86 -13.21 -14.77
N LYS A 158 15.83 -13.72 -14.13
CA LYS A 158 14.48 -13.80 -14.67
C LYS A 158 13.91 -12.43 -15.05
N LEU A 159 13.96 -11.44 -14.14
CA LEU A 159 13.46 -10.09 -14.39
C LEU A 159 14.28 -9.39 -15.49
N SER A 160 15.60 -9.61 -15.56
CA SER A 160 16.46 -9.02 -16.59
C SER A 160 16.14 -9.49 -17.99
N ALA A 161 15.48 -10.62 -18.15
CA ALA A 161 15.03 -11.14 -19.45
C ALA A 161 13.68 -10.54 -19.91
N ILE A 162 12.99 -9.78 -19.06
CA ILE A 162 11.67 -9.19 -19.34
C ILE A 162 11.86 -7.75 -19.84
N GLU A 163 11.39 -7.47 -21.05
CA GLU A 163 11.62 -6.20 -21.76
C GLU A 163 11.11 -4.97 -20.99
N TYR A 164 9.90 -5.04 -20.43
CA TYR A 164 9.36 -3.90 -19.68
C TYR A 164 10.17 -3.56 -18.42
N TYR A 165 10.86 -4.53 -17.79
CA TYR A 165 11.76 -4.23 -16.68
C TYR A 165 13.02 -3.51 -17.11
N GLN A 166 13.59 -3.87 -18.27
CA GLN A 166 14.73 -3.12 -18.80
C GLN A 166 14.37 -1.65 -19.01
N THR A 167 13.18 -1.38 -19.61
CA THR A 167 12.66 -0.03 -19.81
C THR A 167 12.42 0.70 -18.48
N LEU A 168 11.75 0.04 -17.51
CA LEU A 168 11.39 0.66 -16.24
C LEU A 168 12.62 0.93 -15.35
N PHE A 169 13.58 0.02 -15.29
CA PHE A 169 14.82 0.22 -14.52
C PHE A 169 15.70 1.31 -15.13
N GLU A 170 15.80 1.37 -16.46
CA GLU A 170 16.48 2.48 -17.16
C GLU A 170 15.82 3.81 -16.85
N PHE A 171 14.50 3.86 -16.91
CA PHE A 171 13.72 5.06 -16.61
C PHE A 171 13.85 5.51 -15.13
N ALA A 172 13.80 4.55 -14.19
CA ALA A 172 13.83 4.86 -12.76
C ALA A 172 15.24 5.15 -12.23
N TYR A 173 16.26 4.53 -12.78
CA TYR A 173 17.61 4.57 -12.23
C TYR A 173 18.69 4.97 -13.25
N GLY A 174 18.34 5.26 -14.51
CA GLY A 174 19.29 5.56 -15.57
C GLY A 174 20.17 4.37 -15.95
N SER A 175 19.71 3.14 -15.69
CA SER A 175 20.47 1.91 -15.95
C SER A 175 19.57 0.70 -15.96
N THR A 176 19.70 -0.17 -16.97
CA THR A 176 18.98 -1.45 -17.06
C THR A 176 19.42 -2.48 -16.03
N THR A 177 20.51 -2.23 -15.29
CA THR A 177 21.01 -3.16 -14.28
C THR A 177 20.01 -3.33 -13.14
N ILE A 178 19.52 -4.55 -12.95
CA ILE A 178 18.66 -4.96 -11.85
C ILE A 178 19.51 -5.52 -10.71
N ASN A 179 19.21 -5.15 -9.47
CA ASN A 179 19.77 -5.74 -8.26
C ASN A 179 18.78 -5.62 -7.10
N GLU A 180 19.06 -6.31 -5.99
CA GLU A 180 18.18 -6.35 -4.83
C GLU A 180 17.94 -4.96 -4.23
N ASP A 181 18.99 -4.12 -4.07
CA ASP A 181 18.85 -2.76 -3.51
C ASP A 181 17.85 -1.90 -4.31
N LYS A 182 17.90 -1.94 -5.65
CA LYS A 182 16.96 -1.20 -6.49
C LYS A 182 15.52 -1.71 -6.36
N ILE A 183 15.34 -3.04 -6.27
CA ILE A 183 14.02 -3.66 -6.05
C ILE A 183 13.48 -3.25 -4.67
N GLN A 184 14.30 -3.33 -3.63
CA GLN A 184 13.96 -2.92 -2.27
C GLN A 184 13.52 -1.46 -2.21
N ARG A 185 14.30 -0.56 -2.80
CA ARG A 185 13.98 0.88 -2.85
C ARG A 185 12.67 1.15 -3.56
N ALA A 186 12.45 0.53 -4.71
CA ALA A 186 11.25 0.75 -5.50
C ALA A 186 9.99 0.24 -4.77
N LEU A 187 10.01 -0.98 -4.27
CA LEU A 187 8.90 -1.55 -3.51
C LEU A 187 8.61 -0.75 -2.23
N ALA A 188 9.65 -0.35 -1.48
CA ALA A 188 9.48 0.42 -0.25
C ALA A 188 8.87 1.81 -0.53
N GLN A 189 9.25 2.49 -1.62
CA GLN A 189 8.63 3.76 -2.01
C GLN A 189 7.15 3.58 -2.36
N PHE A 190 6.79 2.53 -3.11
CA PHE A 190 5.39 2.26 -3.42
C PHE A 190 4.58 1.97 -2.15
N VAL A 191 5.05 1.11 -1.25
CA VAL A 191 4.37 0.82 0.02
C VAL A 191 4.21 2.09 0.87
N ARG A 192 5.24 2.95 0.96
CA ARG A 192 5.14 4.25 1.66
C ARG A 192 4.16 5.22 1.02
N SER A 193 3.90 5.09 -0.29
CA SER A 193 2.93 5.94 -0.97
C SER A 193 1.47 5.62 -0.63
N ILE A 194 1.20 4.44 -0.06
CA ILE A 194 -0.15 3.97 0.29
C ILE A 194 -0.63 4.72 1.53
N GLN A 195 -1.52 5.71 1.35
CA GLN A 195 -2.00 6.58 2.42
C GLN A 195 -3.52 6.73 2.43
N SER A 196 -4.09 6.95 3.62
CA SER A 196 -5.52 7.19 3.85
C SER A 196 -5.69 8.29 4.89
N PHE A 197 -6.18 9.47 4.43
CA PHE A 197 -6.41 10.67 5.24
C PHE A 197 -7.70 11.39 4.86
N ASP A 198 -8.68 10.67 4.33
CA ASP A 198 -9.98 11.18 3.89
C ASP A 198 -11.15 10.63 4.73
N SER A 199 -10.86 10.09 5.91
CA SER A 199 -11.85 9.50 6.80
C SER A 199 -12.72 10.56 7.49
N LYS A 200 -13.83 10.12 8.08
CA LYS A 200 -14.69 10.96 8.91
C LYS A 200 -13.92 11.61 10.07
N PHE A 201 -12.94 10.89 10.64
CA PHE A 201 -12.04 11.40 11.67
C PHE A 201 -11.18 12.56 11.13
N ASP A 202 -10.63 12.43 9.94
CA ASP A 202 -9.75 13.44 9.32
C ASP A 202 -10.53 14.74 9.06
N VAL A 203 -11.76 14.64 8.58
CA VAL A 203 -12.67 15.80 8.42
C VAL A 203 -12.90 16.48 9.78
N GLY A 204 -13.25 15.70 10.80
CA GLY A 204 -13.48 16.23 12.14
C GLY A 204 -12.26 16.91 12.74
N LEU A 205 -11.06 16.32 12.55
CA LEU A 205 -9.81 16.87 13.06
C LEU A 205 -9.39 18.15 12.33
N SER A 206 -9.65 18.24 11.02
CA SER A 206 -9.36 19.45 10.24
C SER A 206 -10.23 20.65 10.65
N GLU A 207 -11.47 20.40 11.04
CA GLU A 207 -12.41 21.43 11.53
C GLU A 207 -12.18 21.79 13.00
N GLN A 208 -11.79 20.82 13.83
CA GLN A 208 -11.55 20.94 15.24
C GLN A 208 -10.19 20.31 15.62
N PRO A 209 -9.07 21.08 15.58
CA PRO A 209 -7.74 20.57 15.85
C PRO A 209 -7.50 20.05 17.28
N ASN A 210 -8.40 20.33 18.22
CA ASN A 210 -8.31 19.80 19.58
C ASN A 210 -8.93 18.41 19.67
N LEU A 211 -8.11 17.37 19.72
CA LEU A 211 -8.54 15.97 19.85
C LEU A 211 -9.48 15.70 21.04
N ASN A 212 -9.35 16.46 22.15
CA ASN A 212 -10.18 16.25 23.32
C ASN A 212 -11.57 16.93 23.20
N ALA A 213 -11.75 17.86 22.27
CA ALA A 213 -13.05 18.47 22.00
C ALA A 213 -13.92 17.53 21.15
N PRO A 214 -15.25 17.54 21.32
CA PRO A 214 -16.15 16.81 20.44
C PRO A 214 -16.01 17.29 18.99
N PHE A 215 -16.02 16.37 18.04
CA PHE A 215 -16.09 16.68 16.62
C PHE A 215 -17.56 16.90 16.20
N SER A 216 -17.81 17.98 15.46
CA SER A 216 -19.16 18.37 15.05
C SER A 216 -19.80 17.39 14.07
N ASN A 217 -18.98 16.74 13.26
CA ASN A 217 -19.37 15.74 12.27
C ASN A 217 -19.57 14.33 12.89
N PHE A 218 -19.24 14.15 14.18
CA PHE A 218 -19.43 12.89 14.90
C PHE A 218 -20.78 12.84 15.59
N THR A 219 -21.38 11.66 15.65
CA THR A 219 -22.50 11.37 16.53
C THR A 219 -22.06 11.44 18.00
N SER A 220 -23.02 11.49 18.94
CA SER A 220 -22.72 11.42 20.37
C SER A 220 -22.01 10.12 20.74
N GLN A 221 -22.34 9.01 20.07
CA GLN A 221 -21.75 7.70 20.30
C GLN A 221 -20.29 7.65 19.81
N GLU A 222 -20.00 8.17 18.62
CA GLU A 222 -18.63 8.26 18.06
C GLU A 222 -17.76 9.19 18.92
N ASN A 223 -18.28 10.32 19.40
CA ASN A 223 -17.56 11.22 20.32
C ASN A 223 -17.29 10.55 21.67
N LEU A 224 -18.25 9.76 22.21
CA LEU A 224 -18.02 8.95 23.40
C LEU A 224 -16.91 7.92 23.16
N GLY A 225 -16.92 7.23 22.03
CA GLY A 225 -15.88 6.28 21.64
C GLY A 225 -14.51 6.93 21.52
N LYS A 226 -14.42 8.11 20.89
CA LYS A 226 -13.19 8.92 20.82
C LYS A 226 -12.67 9.27 22.22
N GLN A 227 -13.54 9.73 23.12
CA GLN A 227 -13.14 10.06 24.48
C GLN A 227 -12.63 8.83 25.25
N LEU A 228 -13.30 7.68 25.11
CA LEU A 228 -12.87 6.42 25.72
C LEU A 228 -11.53 5.95 25.19
N PHE A 229 -11.30 6.08 23.87
CA PHE A 229 -10.05 5.72 23.23
C PHE A 229 -8.87 6.57 23.73
N LEU A 230 -9.08 7.88 23.87
CA LEU A 230 -8.05 8.85 24.28
C LEU A 230 -7.73 8.77 25.77
N ASN A 231 -8.73 8.63 26.62
CA ASN A 231 -8.55 8.68 28.07
C ASN A 231 -7.98 7.38 28.63
N PRO A 232 -6.98 7.45 29.53
CA PRO A 232 -6.48 6.27 30.22
C PRO A 232 -7.51 5.70 31.22
N PRO A 233 -7.41 4.40 31.60
CA PRO A 233 -8.35 3.74 32.50
C PRO A 233 -8.61 4.46 33.82
N PRO A 234 -7.62 5.06 34.51
CA PRO A 234 -7.88 5.82 35.74
C PRO A 234 -8.82 7.02 35.55
N ASN A 235 -8.95 7.53 34.32
CA ASN A 235 -9.83 8.64 33.95
C ASN A 235 -11.12 8.15 33.27
N GLY A 236 -11.47 6.89 33.45
CA GLY A 236 -12.69 6.30 32.91
C GLY A 236 -12.66 5.97 31.43
N GLY A 237 -11.48 5.93 30.80
CA GLY A 237 -11.29 5.55 29.41
C GLY A 237 -10.81 4.10 29.24
N ALA A 238 -10.51 3.73 28.00
CA ALA A 238 -9.93 2.44 27.63
C ALA A 238 -8.41 2.49 27.42
N GLY A 239 -7.83 3.69 27.24
CA GLY A 239 -6.38 3.88 27.14
C GLY A 239 -5.75 3.45 25.83
N CYS A 240 -6.52 3.23 24.76
CA CYS A 240 -6.02 2.73 23.49
C CYS A 240 -4.94 3.65 22.86
N ALA A 241 -5.08 4.97 23.06
CA ALA A 241 -4.12 5.96 22.58
C ALA A 241 -2.74 5.84 23.22
N GLY A 242 -2.58 5.08 24.30
CA GLY A 242 -1.30 4.78 24.92
C GLY A 242 -0.38 3.87 24.07
N CYS A 243 -0.97 3.12 23.14
CA CYS A 243 -0.26 2.31 22.15
C CYS A 243 -0.52 2.82 20.72
N HIS A 244 -1.75 3.23 20.42
CA HIS A 244 -2.19 3.69 19.11
C HIS A 244 -2.46 5.20 19.12
N ALA A 245 -1.38 5.99 19.17
CA ALA A 245 -1.47 7.44 19.33
C ALA A 245 -2.05 8.12 18.08
N PRO A 246 -3.17 8.89 18.22
CA PRO A 246 -3.65 9.72 17.13
C PRO A 246 -2.70 10.92 16.89
N PRO A 247 -2.68 11.51 15.70
CA PRO A 247 -3.59 11.26 14.59
C PRO A 247 -3.22 10.11 13.66
N GLU A 248 -2.03 9.54 13.77
CA GLU A 248 -1.56 8.45 12.90
C GLU A 248 -2.20 7.11 13.25
N PHE A 249 -2.52 6.86 14.53
CA PHE A 249 -3.04 5.59 15.06
C PHE A 249 -2.10 4.40 14.82
N ASP A 250 -0.82 4.68 14.68
CA ASP A 250 0.24 3.68 14.59
C ASP A 250 0.61 3.12 15.97
N ILE A 251 1.42 2.06 15.97
CA ILE A 251 1.90 1.45 17.21
C ILE A 251 3.07 2.26 17.80
N ASP A 252 3.14 2.29 19.12
CA ASP A 252 4.30 2.78 19.85
C ASP A 252 5.47 1.78 19.69
N PRO A 253 6.67 2.21 19.30
CA PRO A 253 7.80 1.32 19.03
C PRO A 253 8.33 0.53 20.25
N ASN A 254 7.90 0.87 21.46
CA ASN A 254 8.29 0.14 22.67
C ASN A 254 7.22 -0.87 23.14
N THR A 255 6.33 -1.27 22.25
CA THR A 255 5.23 -2.20 22.56
C THR A 255 5.74 -3.64 22.70
N LEU A 256 5.18 -4.38 23.66
CA LEU A 256 5.29 -5.83 23.76
C LEU A 256 4.00 -6.48 23.22
N ASN A 257 3.82 -7.82 23.39
CA ASN A 257 2.62 -8.45 22.86
C ASN A 257 1.36 -8.02 23.61
N ASN A 258 0.23 -8.11 22.91
CA ASN A 258 -1.07 -7.67 23.41
C ASN A 258 -1.88 -8.79 24.11
N GLY A 259 -1.27 -9.93 24.39
CA GLY A 259 -1.95 -11.08 25.02
C GLY A 259 -2.55 -12.08 24.04
N ILE A 260 -2.57 -11.78 22.72
CA ILE A 260 -2.85 -12.78 21.68
C ILE A 260 -1.52 -13.46 21.36
N ILE A 261 -1.45 -14.75 21.65
CA ILE A 261 -0.23 -15.55 21.50
C ILE A 261 -0.47 -16.85 20.73
N GLY A 262 -1.59 -16.94 20.02
CA GLY A 262 -1.90 -18.10 19.18
C GLY A 262 -1.00 -18.17 17.95
N VAL A 263 -0.83 -19.39 17.45
CA VAL A 263 -0.18 -19.69 16.17
C VAL A 263 -1.21 -20.28 15.22
N ILE A 264 -1.29 -19.77 14.01
CA ILE A 264 -2.25 -20.26 13.00
C ILE A 264 -2.04 -21.75 12.78
N GLY A 265 -3.13 -22.52 12.83
CA GLY A 265 -3.11 -23.97 12.62
C GLY A 265 -2.60 -24.80 13.80
N SER A 266 -2.18 -24.20 14.91
CA SER A 266 -1.71 -24.89 16.11
C SER A 266 -2.62 -24.61 17.32
N THR A 267 -2.84 -25.62 18.13
CA THR A 267 -3.57 -25.52 19.42
C THR A 267 -2.65 -25.50 20.63
N THR A 268 -1.35 -25.66 20.42
CA THR A 268 -0.36 -25.85 21.50
C THR A 268 0.83 -24.89 21.40
N GLU A 269 1.16 -24.44 20.21
CA GLU A 269 2.26 -23.49 19.99
C GLU A 269 1.85 -22.09 20.39
N ILE A 270 2.82 -21.30 20.83
CA ILE A 270 2.62 -19.90 21.21
C ILE A 270 3.65 -19.00 20.53
N ASP A 271 3.21 -17.81 20.15
CA ASP A 271 4.04 -16.74 19.59
C ASP A 271 4.02 -15.54 20.56
N LEU A 272 5.14 -15.30 21.20
CA LEU A 272 5.33 -14.15 22.12
C LEU A 272 5.96 -12.93 21.44
N THR A 273 6.26 -13.00 20.13
CA THR A 273 7.05 -12.00 19.42
C THR A 273 6.20 -10.97 18.65
N ASN A 274 4.88 -11.12 18.64
CA ASN A 274 3.93 -10.25 17.95
C ASN A 274 3.77 -8.89 18.65
N THR A 275 4.73 -8.02 18.52
CA THR A 275 4.84 -6.74 19.23
C THR A 275 4.37 -5.55 18.39
N ARG A 276 4.43 -5.66 17.06
CA ARG A 276 3.97 -4.60 16.15
C ARG A 276 2.52 -4.83 15.73
N SER A 277 1.79 -3.73 15.48
CA SER A 277 0.53 -3.78 14.74
C SER A 277 0.51 -2.73 13.63
N PRO A 278 -0.28 -2.93 12.56
CA PRO A 278 -0.50 -1.89 11.56
C PRO A 278 -1.30 -0.72 12.16
N SER A 279 -1.35 0.41 11.44
CA SER A 279 -2.24 1.52 11.79
C SER A 279 -3.69 1.03 11.96
N LEU A 280 -4.43 1.63 12.89
CA LEU A 280 -5.87 1.35 13.08
C LEU A 280 -6.75 2.01 12.00
N ARG A 281 -6.17 2.69 11.03
CA ARG A 281 -6.93 3.24 9.89
C ARG A 281 -7.40 2.12 8.98
N ASP A 282 -8.59 2.28 8.42
CA ASP A 282 -9.18 1.35 7.46
C ASP A 282 -9.28 -0.10 7.99
N LEU A 283 -9.69 -0.28 9.26
CA LEU A 283 -10.02 -1.60 9.81
C LEU A 283 -11.24 -2.21 9.15
N VAL A 284 -12.17 -1.37 8.71
CA VAL A 284 -13.38 -1.76 7.98
C VAL A 284 -13.43 -1.08 6.62
N ASN A 285 -14.15 -1.69 5.71
CA ASN A 285 -14.49 -1.14 4.40
C ASN A 285 -15.56 -0.03 4.56
N PRO A 286 -15.76 0.87 3.59
CA PRO A 286 -16.82 1.87 3.62
C PRO A 286 -18.24 1.32 3.81
N ASP A 287 -18.51 0.07 3.46
CA ASP A 287 -19.78 -0.62 3.74
C ASP A 287 -19.90 -1.15 5.17
N GLY A 288 -18.84 -1.04 5.98
CA GLY A 288 -18.78 -1.47 7.39
C GLY A 288 -18.32 -2.91 7.59
N SER A 289 -18.04 -3.68 6.55
CA SER A 289 -17.41 -5.00 6.65
C SER A 289 -15.93 -4.89 7.03
N LEU A 290 -15.37 -5.90 7.68
CA LEU A 290 -13.94 -5.93 7.98
C LEU A 290 -13.12 -6.08 6.69
N ASN A 291 -11.96 -5.42 6.65
CA ASN A 291 -10.96 -5.58 5.60
C ASN A 291 -10.12 -6.87 5.74
N GLY A 292 -10.43 -7.70 6.68
CA GLY A 292 -9.81 -8.98 6.95
C GLY A 292 -9.94 -9.35 8.42
N PRO A 293 -9.57 -10.56 8.80
CA PRO A 293 -9.44 -10.95 10.19
C PRO A 293 -8.46 -10.06 10.94
N LEU A 294 -8.59 -9.97 12.23
CA LEU A 294 -7.80 -9.09 13.08
C LEU A 294 -6.85 -9.93 13.95
N MET A 295 -5.81 -9.30 14.47
CA MET A 295 -4.67 -9.87 15.17
C MET A 295 -3.71 -10.64 14.23
N HIS A 296 -2.50 -10.91 14.72
CA HIS A 296 -1.47 -11.60 13.93
C HIS A 296 -1.83 -13.04 13.56
N ASP A 297 -2.67 -13.68 14.36
CA ASP A 297 -3.17 -15.03 14.16
C ASP A 297 -4.55 -15.08 13.47
N GLY A 298 -5.11 -13.92 13.10
CA GLY A 298 -6.41 -13.81 12.44
C GLY A 298 -7.59 -14.33 13.28
N SER A 299 -7.43 -14.44 14.60
CA SER A 299 -8.41 -15.07 15.49
C SER A 299 -9.70 -14.28 15.71
N MET A 300 -9.70 -12.98 15.36
CA MET A 300 -10.84 -12.09 15.61
C MET A 300 -11.51 -11.65 14.31
N THR A 301 -12.81 -11.80 14.26
CA THR A 301 -13.65 -11.53 13.06
C THR A 301 -14.63 -10.36 13.28
N SER A 302 -14.45 -9.58 14.35
CA SER A 302 -15.19 -8.35 14.58
C SER A 302 -14.41 -7.39 15.48
N LEU A 303 -14.65 -6.07 15.29
CA LEU A 303 -14.09 -5.04 16.18
C LEU A 303 -14.54 -5.22 17.64
N LEU A 304 -15.77 -5.74 17.84
CA LEU A 304 -16.28 -5.97 19.20
C LEU A 304 -15.47 -7.05 19.91
N GLN A 305 -15.03 -8.13 19.21
CA GLN A 305 -14.16 -9.14 19.81
C GLN A 305 -12.80 -8.54 20.22
N VAL A 306 -12.24 -7.63 19.44
CA VAL A 306 -11.01 -6.89 19.81
C VAL A 306 -11.23 -6.06 21.07
N ILE A 307 -12.34 -5.32 21.15
CA ILE A 307 -12.67 -4.52 22.33
C ILE A 307 -12.93 -5.43 23.54
N ASP A 308 -13.59 -6.57 23.37
CA ASP A 308 -13.81 -7.54 24.44
C ASP A 308 -12.51 -8.15 24.95
N HIS A 309 -11.56 -8.43 24.07
CA HIS A 309 -10.22 -8.87 24.45
C HIS A 309 -9.51 -7.84 25.33
N TYR A 310 -9.42 -6.57 24.88
CA TYR A 310 -8.78 -5.51 25.67
C TYR A 310 -9.58 -5.15 26.92
N ASN A 311 -10.89 -5.36 26.93
CA ASN A 311 -11.71 -5.17 28.11
C ASN A 311 -11.40 -6.17 29.24
N ASN A 312 -10.97 -7.39 28.89
CA ASN A 312 -10.59 -8.44 29.83
C ASN A 312 -9.56 -9.38 29.19
N ILE A 313 -8.28 -9.02 29.28
CA ILE A 313 -7.22 -9.83 28.71
C ILE A 313 -7.08 -11.14 29.49
N PRO A 314 -7.13 -12.31 28.82
CA PRO A 314 -6.97 -13.58 29.48
C PRO A 314 -5.60 -13.69 30.19
N ASN A 315 -5.61 -14.17 31.44
CA ASN A 315 -4.37 -14.45 32.15
C ASN A 315 -3.81 -15.79 31.64
N ASN A 316 -2.68 -15.73 30.97
CA ASN A 316 -1.95 -16.91 30.49
C ASN A 316 -0.55 -16.91 31.10
N SER A 317 -0.27 -17.88 31.99
CA SER A 317 1.04 -17.98 32.66
C SER A 317 2.21 -18.27 31.70
N ALA A 318 1.94 -18.75 30.48
CA ALA A 318 2.96 -18.95 29.46
C ALA A 318 3.32 -17.62 28.76
N ASN A 319 2.49 -16.59 28.86
CA ASN A 319 2.80 -15.28 28.29
C ASN A 319 3.71 -14.48 29.22
N THR A 320 5.01 -14.55 28.97
CA THR A 320 6.03 -13.80 29.70
C THR A 320 6.37 -12.45 29.06
N ASN A 321 5.71 -12.06 27.96
CA ASN A 321 6.01 -10.87 27.18
C ASN A 321 4.78 -9.96 26.97
N LEU A 322 3.80 -10.01 27.88
CA LEU A 322 2.63 -9.11 27.83
C LEU A 322 3.08 -7.66 28.08
N ASP A 323 2.61 -6.71 27.28
CA ASP A 323 2.89 -5.29 27.43
C ASP A 323 2.54 -4.78 28.83
N ASN A 324 3.43 -4.01 29.44
CA ASN A 324 3.26 -3.50 30.79
C ASN A 324 2.02 -2.62 30.96
N ARG A 325 1.60 -1.91 29.90
CA ARG A 325 0.38 -1.07 29.88
C ARG A 325 -0.91 -1.88 29.96
N LEU A 326 -0.81 -3.17 29.64
CA LEU A 326 -1.90 -4.15 29.70
C LEU A 326 -1.88 -4.98 31.01
N GLN A 327 -1.04 -4.58 31.96
CA GLN A 327 -0.91 -5.22 33.27
C GLN A 327 -1.47 -4.33 34.38
N ARG A 328 -1.92 -4.98 35.45
CA ARG A 328 -2.38 -4.36 36.69
C ARG A 328 -1.48 -4.77 37.86
N PRO A 329 -1.45 -4.02 38.97
CA PRO A 329 -0.68 -4.38 40.15
C PRO A 329 -0.92 -5.83 40.59
N GLY A 330 0.14 -6.55 40.96
CA GLY A 330 0.08 -7.96 41.36
C GLY A 330 0.11 -8.92 40.21
N ASN A 331 0.72 -8.56 39.07
CA ASN A 331 0.85 -9.39 37.86
C ASN A 331 -0.50 -9.86 37.29
N GLN A 332 -1.52 -9.04 37.44
CA GLN A 332 -2.83 -9.30 36.87
C GLN A 332 -2.92 -8.64 35.48
N THR A 333 -3.67 -9.27 34.59
CA THR A 333 -3.97 -8.71 33.28
C THR A 333 -5.04 -7.63 33.35
N GLN A 334 -5.09 -6.79 32.31
CA GLN A 334 -6.04 -5.69 32.21
C GLN A 334 -7.49 -6.16 32.28
N GLN A 335 -8.31 -5.41 33.07
CA GLN A 335 -9.76 -5.51 33.14
C GLN A 335 -10.34 -4.10 33.23
N LEU A 336 -10.99 -3.64 32.16
CA LEU A 336 -11.52 -2.28 32.05
C LEU A 336 -12.96 -2.17 32.58
N ASN A 337 -13.72 -3.27 32.58
CA ASN A 337 -15.12 -3.34 32.97
C ASN A 337 -16.02 -2.37 32.17
N LEU A 338 -15.79 -2.24 30.89
CA LEU A 338 -16.58 -1.41 29.99
C LEU A 338 -18.01 -1.96 29.88
N THR A 339 -18.99 -1.07 29.95
CA THR A 339 -20.39 -1.40 29.66
C THR A 339 -20.57 -1.71 28.17
N THR A 340 -21.66 -2.40 27.81
CA THR A 340 -21.99 -2.68 26.40
C THR A 340 -22.05 -1.39 25.56
N ASN A 341 -22.63 -0.30 26.13
CA ASN A 341 -22.69 0.98 25.43
C ASN A 341 -21.28 1.56 25.15
N GLN A 342 -20.37 1.47 26.11
CA GLN A 342 -18.98 1.95 25.93
C GLN A 342 -18.21 1.12 24.91
N LYS A 343 -18.39 -0.19 24.92
CA LYS A 343 -17.78 -1.07 23.89
C LYS A 343 -18.29 -0.75 22.49
N ASN A 344 -19.57 -0.58 22.32
CA ASN A 344 -20.18 -0.17 21.05
C ASN A 344 -19.68 1.22 20.61
N ALA A 345 -19.53 2.16 21.55
CA ALA A 345 -18.99 3.48 21.25
C ALA A 345 -17.55 3.42 20.71
N LEU A 346 -16.69 2.57 21.29
CA LEU A 346 -15.34 2.34 20.77
C LEU A 346 -15.36 1.74 19.36
N VAL A 347 -16.25 0.77 19.09
CA VAL A 347 -16.44 0.20 17.75
C VAL A 347 -16.87 1.29 16.76
N ASP A 348 -17.84 2.14 17.12
CA ASP A 348 -18.33 3.21 16.27
C ASP A 348 -17.22 4.24 15.99
N PHE A 349 -16.41 4.56 17.00
CA PHE A 349 -15.24 5.43 16.79
C PHE A 349 -14.22 4.81 15.84
N LEU A 350 -13.84 3.54 15.99
CA LEU A 350 -12.88 2.87 15.11
C LEU A 350 -13.35 2.88 13.65
N LYS A 351 -14.65 2.76 13.40
CA LYS A 351 -15.23 2.87 12.06
C LYS A 351 -15.05 4.26 11.43
N THR A 352 -14.95 5.32 12.25
CA THR A 352 -14.71 6.68 11.72
C THR A 352 -13.32 6.87 11.13
N LEU A 353 -12.39 5.92 11.32
CA LEU A 353 -11.02 5.93 10.80
C LEU A 353 -10.93 5.37 9.37
N THR A 354 -12.06 5.01 8.76
CA THR A 354 -12.12 4.46 7.41
C THR A 354 -12.19 5.59 6.39
N GLY A 355 -11.27 5.57 5.45
CA GLY A 355 -11.26 6.43 4.26
C GLY A 355 -12.10 5.85 3.13
N SER A 356 -12.08 6.50 1.98
CA SER A 356 -12.79 6.06 0.77
C SER A 356 -11.85 5.89 -0.43
N ALA A 357 -10.88 6.77 -0.59
CA ALA A 357 -10.00 6.80 -1.76
C ALA A 357 -9.07 5.59 -1.85
N ILE A 358 -8.63 5.03 -0.73
CA ILE A 358 -7.66 3.94 -0.69
C ILE A 358 -8.11 2.71 -1.47
N TYR A 359 -9.41 2.44 -1.54
CA TYR A 359 -9.97 1.23 -2.14
C TYR A 359 -10.03 1.26 -3.67
N THR A 360 -10.04 2.45 -4.28
CA THR A 360 -10.34 2.62 -5.71
C THR A 360 -9.45 3.61 -6.45
N ASN A 361 -8.56 4.33 -5.75
CA ASN A 361 -7.70 5.31 -6.40
C ASN A 361 -6.68 4.60 -7.30
N GLU A 362 -6.66 4.99 -8.57
CA GLU A 362 -5.83 4.42 -9.63
C GLU A 362 -4.32 4.54 -9.36
N ILE A 363 -3.91 5.51 -8.56
CA ILE A 363 -2.51 5.71 -8.17
C ILE A 363 -1.91 4.46 -7.52
N TRP A 364 -2.73 3.65 -6.84
CA TRP A 364 -2.32 2.42 -6.18
C TRP A 364 -2.90 1.15 -6.81
N SER A 365 -3.66 1.25 -7.92
CA SER A 365 -4.31 0.11 -8.56
C SER A 365 -3.31 -0.78 -9.32
N ASP A 366 -3.76 -1.97 -9.67
CA ASP A 366 -3.02 -2.91 -10.52
C ASP A 366 -2.70 -2.26 -11.88
N PRO A 367 -1.42 -2.18 -12.30
CA PRO A 367 -1.04 -1.64 -13.60
C PRO A 367 -1.15 -2.65 -14.74
N PHE A 368 -1.43 -3.92 -14.46
CA PHE A 368 -1.59 -4.97 -15.47
C PHE A 368 -3.05 -5.05 -15.94
N ASP A 369 -3.24 -5.58 -17.15
CA ASP A 369 -4.58 -5.96 -17.63
C ASP A 369 -5.03 -7.31 -17.03
N ASP A 370 -6.28 -7.70 -17.31
CA ASP A 370 -6.86 -8.95 -16.81
C ASP A 370 -6.12 -10.22 -17.29
N GLN A 371 -5.28 -10.12 -18.31
CA GLN A 371 -4.42 -11.19 -18.83
C GLN A 371 -3.01 -11.15 -18.22
N GLY A 372 -2.70 -10.16 -17.38
CA GLY A 372 -1.39 -9.97 -16.78
C GLY A 372 -0.38 -9.32 -17.72
N ASN A 373 -0.82 -8.62 -18.78
CA ASN A 373 0.06 -7.87 -19.66
C ASN A 373 0.19 -6.42 -19.19
N ILE A 374 1.33 -5.81 -19.54
CA ILE A 374 1.58 -4.40 -19.33
C ILE A 374 2.23 -3.82 -20.60
N SER A 375 1.82 -2.61 -20.97
CA SER A 375 2.40 -1.82 -22.05
C SER A 375 3.08 -0.58 -21.47
N ILE A 376 4.32 -0.36 -21.80
CA ILE A 376 5.05 0.84 -21.43
C ILE A 376 5.12 1.76 -22.66
N VAL A 377 4.57 2.97 -22.51
CA VAL A 377 4.59 3.99 -23.57
C VAL A 377 5.27 5.26 -23.05
N GLY A 378 5.74 6.11 -23.96
CA GLY A 378 6.48 7.32 -23.56
C GLY A 378 7.87 6.98 -23.01
N GLY A 379 8.37 7.87 -22.15
CA GLY A 379 9.76 7.87 -21.74
C GLY A 379 10.63 8.66 -22.72
N GLN A 380 11.77 9.13 -22.27
CA GLN A 380 12.72 9.66 -23.21
C GLN A 380 12.98 8.53 -24.24
N LEU A 381 12.61 8.75 -25.47
CA LEU A 381 13.37 8.13 -26.53
C LEU A 381 14.82 8.31 -26.10
N SER A 382 15.51 7.20 -25.74
CA SER A 382 16.94 7.30 -25.62
C SER A 382 17.33 8.08 -26.85
N SER A 383 17.81 9.29 -26.67
CA SER A 383 18.66 9.86 -27.66
C SER A 383 19.85 8.91 -27.68
N ASN A 384 19.72 7.77 -28.40
CA ASN A 384 20.80 7.44 -29.24
C ASN A 384 21.09 8.78 -29.85
N GLU A 385 22.15 9.46 -29.37
CA GLU A 385 22.71 10.54 -30.14
C GLU A 385 22.79 9.97 -31.54
N PHE A 386 21.75 10.29 -32.34
CA PHE A 386 21.98 10.34 -33.74
C PHE A 386 23.00 11.45 -33.82
N ILE A 387 24.28 11.07 -33.76
CA ILE A 387 25.37 11.89 -34.21
C ILE A 387 25.03 12.06 -35.70
N PHE A 388 24.20 13.05 -35.97
CA PHE A 388 24.10 13.59 -37.32
C PHE A 388 25.48 14.17 -37.54
N GLU A 389 26.31 13.46 -38.23
CA GLU A 389 27.55 14.03 -38.80
C GLU A 389 27.25 15.23 -39.70
N LYS A 390 25.92 15.58 -39.86
CA LYS A 390 25.40 16.68 -40.65
C LYS A 390 24.38 17.48 -39.87
N SER A 391 24.57 18.77 -39.74
CA SER A 391 23.69 19.66 -39.03
C SER A 391 22.34 19.83 -39.72
N ILE A 392 21.23 19.55 -39.02
CA ILE A 392 19.88 19.89 -39.44
C ILE A 392 19.43 21.08 -38.61
N ALA A 393 19.08 22.17 -39.22
CA ALA A 393 18.53 23.33 -38.53
C ALA A 393 17.05 23.50 -38.91
N VAL A 394 16.20 23.68 -37.90
CA VAL A 394 14.74 23.91 -38.04
C VAL A 394 14.38 25.23 -37.39
N PHE A 395 13.87 26.15 -38.16
CA PHE A 395 13.51 27.51 -37.68
C PHE A 395 12.41 28.16 -38.50
N PRO A 396 11.64 29.12 -37.96
CA PRO A 396 11.59 29.45 -36.55
C PRO A 396 10.88 28.35 -35.74
N ASN A 397 11.18 28.27 -34.46
CA ASN A 397 10.47 27.39 -33.55
C ASN A 397 10.13 28.17 -32.27
N PRO A 398 8.84 28.45 -31.99
CA PRO A 398 7.64 27.98 -32.74
C PRO A 398 7.45 28.64 -34.12
N VAL A 399 6.88 27.85 -35.03
CA VAL A 399 6.58 28.32 -36.41
C VAL A 399 5.25 29.12 -36.39
N THR A 400 5.21 30.25 -37.13
CA THR A 400 4.01 31.06 -37.27
C THR A 400 3.39 31.00 -38.67
N THR A 401 4.20 30.92 -39.71
CA THR A 401 3.74 30.81 -41.10
C THR A 401 4.49 29.77 -41.89
N ASP A 402 5.82 29.87 -41.95
CA ASP A 402 6.68 28.98 -42.72
C ASP A 402 7.72 28.35 -41.84
N LEU A 403 7.91 27.01 -41.97
CA LEU A 403 8.96 26.23 -41.31
C LEU A 403 10.09 25.99 -42.30
N THR A 404 11.28 26.49 -42.00
CA THR A 404 12.48 26.23 -42.78
C THR A 404 13.27 25.09 -42.18
N ILE A 405 13.55 24.07 -42.98
CA ILE A 405 14.43 22.97 -42.63
C ILE A 405 15.69 23.08 -43.47
N GLN A 406 16.81 23.40 -42.81
CA GLN A 406 18.11 23.49 -43.49
C GLN A 406 18.84 22.18 -43.28
N ILE A 407 19.17 21.49 -44.39
CA ILE A 407 19.82 20.19 -44.42
C ILE A 407 20.99 20.28 -45.41
N GLU A 408 22.13 19.72 -45.05
CA GLU A 408 23.23 19.52 -45.97
C GLU A 408 22.88 18.50 -47.07
N THR A 409 23.52 18.54 -48.20
CA THR A 409 23.18 17.74 -49.40
C THR A 409 22.94 16.26 -49.14
N GLY A 410 21.77 15.74 -49.53
CA GLY A 410 21.36 14.33 -49.39
C GLY A 410 19.89 14.15 -49.79
N SER A 411 19.42 12.91 -49.79
CA SER A 411 18.00 12.57 -49.96
C SER A 411 17.37 12.32 -48.57
N TYR A 412 16.34 13.07 -48.26
CA TYR A 412 15.66 12.99 -46.95
C TYR A 412 14.15 12.84 -47.17
N ARG A 413 13.48 12.15 -46.24
CA ARG A 413 12.03 12.14 -46.10
C ARG A 413 11.65 12.95 -44.87
N VAL A 414 10.80 13.96 -45.03
CA VAL A 414 10.31 14.78 -43.93
C VAL A 414 8.85 14.45 -43.71
N THR A 415 8.50 13.99 -42.53
CA THR A 415 7.14 13.71 -42.14
C THR A 415 6.79 14.56 -40.92
N ILE A 416 5.71 15.32 -40.99
CA ILE A 416 5.24 16.20 -39.91
C ILE A 416 3.91 15.67 -39.41
N TYR A 417 3.80 15.49 -38.11
CA TYR A 417 2.57 15.07 -37.42
C TYR A 417 1.99 16.19 -36.57
N SER A 418 0.67 16.24 -36.45
CA SER A 418 0.00 17.07 -35.43
C SER A 418 0.27 16.50 -34.02
N LEU A 419 0.00 17.30 -32.99
CA LEU A 419 0.06 16.84 -31.59
C LEU A 419 -0.91 15.67 -31.30
N LEU A 420 -1.88 15.44 -32.17
CA LEU A 420 -2.83 14.32 -32.07
C LEU A 420 -2.41 13.13 -32.96
N GLY A 421 -1.16 13.08 -33.44
CA GLY A 421 -0.63 12.00 -34.25
C GLY A 421 -1.12 11.96 -35.71
N THR A 422 -1.85 12.98 -36.18
CA THR A 422 -2.28 13.06 -37.59
C THR A 422 -1.13 13.48 -38.47
N MET A 423 -0.79 12.70 -39.49
CA MET A 423 0.21 13.07 -40.48
C MET A 423 -0.23 14.33 -41.26
N MET A 424 0.56 15.40 -41.20
CA MET A 424 0.27 16.69 -41.83
C MET A 424 1.03 16.90 -43.14
N VAL A 425 2.26 16.41 -43.21
CA VAL A 425 3.15 16.50 -44.38
C VAL A 425 4.00 15.23 -44.47
N ASP A 426 4.16 14.73 -45.71
CA ASP A 426 5.10 13.67 -46.06
C ASP A 426 5.75 14.04 -47.41
N LYS A 427 7.04 14.42 -47.39
CA LYS A 427 7.80 14.83 -48.58
C LYS A 427 9.21 14.29 -48.59
#